data_e615bcf2b66977d6b43af7dcb4153603
#
_entry.id   e615bcf2b66977d6b43af7dcb4153603
#
_cell.length_a   1.000
_cell.length_b   1.000
_cell.length_c   1.000
_cell.angle_alpha   90.00
_cell.angle_beta   90.00
_cell.angle_gamma   90.00
#
_symmetry.space_group_name_H-M   'P 1'
#
loop_
_entity.id
_entity.type
_entity.pdbx_description
1 polymer ?
#
loop_
_entity_poly.entity_id
_entity_poly.type
_entity_poly.pdbx_seq_one_letter_code
_entity_poly.pdbx_strand_id
1 'polypeptide(L)'
;MHLSGISTYTKNLTDKLEGTNIKLADTRKTTPGLRIFEKYAFKCGGGVNHRMGLYDAAMIKENHIAWTDNLKNAVQNIRLNSPFTTHIIIEAENIDQAKEAVLAGADSVLLDELSPEIIKKNVQELRDLSINSLKKEVNKNLIIEVSGINPQEISKYLIKGIDLISTSSSITKSNWIDLSMRYIN
;
A
#
# COMPACT_ATOMS: atom_id res chain seq x y z
N MET A 1 -22.98 -11.04 5.97
CA MET A 1 -23.45 -9.76 5.40
C MET A 1 -22.30 -8.76 5.25
N HIS A 2 -21.74 -8.19 6.33
CA HIS A 2 -20.64 -7.21 6.27
C HIS A 2 -19.38 -7.75 5.57
N LEU A 3 -18.80 -8.83 6.07
CA LEU A 3 -17.59 -9.43 5.52
C LEU A 3 -17.74 -9.91 4.07
N SER A 4 -18.94 -10.43 3.71
CA SER A 4 -19.25 -10.79 2.32
C SER A 4 -19.27 -9.56 1.41
N GLY A 5 -19.78 -8.42 1.91
CA GLY A 5 -19.74 -7.15 1.20
C GLY A 5 -18.32 -6.70 0.92
N ILE A 6 -17.43 -6.75 1.92
CA ILE A 6 -16.00 -6.43 1.77
C ILE A 6 -15.35 -7.31 0.72
N SER A 7 -15.55 -8.64 0.82
CA SER A 7 -14.96 -9.60 -0.13
C SER A 7 -15.44 -9.34 -1.56
N THR A 8 -16.75 -9.13 -1.76
CA THR A 8 -17.33 -8.83 -3.07
C THR A 8 -16.81 -7.51 -3.65
N TYR A 9 -16.78 -6.45 -2.83
CA TYR A 9 -16.24 -5.17 -3.28
C TYR A 9 -14.75 -5.28 -3.65
N THR A 10 -13.97 -6.00 -2.85
CA THR A 10 -12.56 -6.26 -3.13
C THR A 10 -12.39 -7.03 -4.43
N LYS A 11 -13.19 -8.09 -4.65
CA LYS A 11 -13.14 -8.88 -5.89
C LYS A 11 -13.40 -8.00 -7.11
N ASN A 12 -14.39 -7.12 -7.06
CA ASN A 12 -14.69 -6.19 -8.15
C ASN A 12 -13.51 -5.22 -8.47
N LEU A 13 -12.67 -4.92 -7.50
CA LEU A 13 -11.46 -4.11 -7.73
C LEU A 13 -10.30 -4.97 -8.23
N THR A 14 -10.09 -6.16 -7.66
CA THR A 14 -8.99 -7.05 -8.09
C THR A 14 -9.19 -7.55 -9.52
N ASP A 15 -10.42 -7.75 -9.97
CA ASP A 15 -10.73 -8.11 -11.36
C ASP A 15 -10.26 -7.05 -12.36
N LYS A 16 -10.29 -5.77 -11.97
CA LYS A 16 -9.77 -4.68 -12.79
C LYS A 16 -8.24 -4.66 -12.92
N LEU A 17 -7.53 -5.37 -12.02
CA LEU A 17 -6.07 -5.51 -12.03
C LEU A 17 -5.62 -6.79 -12.75
N GLU A 18 -6.55 -7.62 -13.21
CA GLU A 18 -6.24 -8.89 -13.87
C GLU A 18 -5.39 -8.66 -15.12
N GLY A 19 -4.43 -9.54 -15.35
CA GLY A 19 -3.45 -9.40 -16.44
C GLY A 19 -2.29 -8.42 -16.14
N THR A 20 -2.28 -7.80 -14.96
CA THR A 20 -1.16 -6.97 -14.48
C THR A 20 -0.41 -7.66 -13.34
N ASN A 21 0.79 -7.15 -13.00
CA ASN A 21 1.52 -7.58 -11.80
C ASN A 21 1.15 -6.77 -10.55
N ILE A 22 0.21 -5.82 -10.67
CA ILE A 22 -0.20 -4.93 -9.58
C ILE A 22 -1.16 -5.67 -8.66
N LYS A 23 -0.93 -5.58 -7.35
CA LYS A 23 -1.81 -6.16 -6.33
C LYS A 23 -2.61 -5.07 -5.63
N LEU A 24 -3.84 -5.38 -5.24
CA LEU A 24 -4.66 -4.52 -4.39
C LEU A 24 -4.32 -4.80 -2.92
N ALA A 25 -3.96 -3.77 -2.17
CA ALA A 25 -3.69 -3.86 -0.74
C ALA A 25 -4.78 -3.16 0.09
N ASP A 26 -5.03 -3.67 1.29
CA ASP A 26 -5.88 -3.00 2.27
C ASP A 26 -5.10 -1.92 3.05
N THR A 27 -5.73 -1.35 4.06
CA THR A 27 -5.13 -0.37 4.96
C THR A 27 -5.44 -0.73 6.43
N ARG A 28 -4.98 0.12 7.36
CA ARG A 28 -5.39 0.05 8.78
C ARG A 28 -6.70 0.76 9.10
N LYS A 29 -7.37 1.35 8.11
CA LYS A 29 -8.69 1.99 8.27
C LYS A 29 -9.77 0.91 8.32
N THR A 30 -9.93 0.32 9.50
CA THR A 30 -10.85 -0.80 9.79
C THR A 30 -11.80 -0.43 10.91
N THR A 31 -12.93 -1.13 11.00
CA THR A 31 -13.86 -1.01 12.13
C THR A 31 -13.18 -1.42 13.43
N PRO A 32 -13.31 -0.64 14.52
CA PRO A 32 -12.74 -1.00 15.82
C PRO A 32 -13.13 -2.43 16.23
N GLY A 33 -12.15 -3.24 16.62
CA GLY A 33 -12.34 -4.63 17.01
C GLY A 33 -12.50 -5.64 15.86
N LEU A 34 -12.75 -5.21 14.61
CA LEU A 34 -13.03 -6.12 13.50
C LEU A 34 -11.87 -6.30 12.51
N ARG A 35 -10.71 -5.66 12.75
CA ARG A 35 -9.59 -5.63 11.79
C ARG A 35 -9.21 -7.00 11.23
N ILE A 36 -9.10 -7.99 12.09
CA ILE A 36 -8.68 -9.35 11.68
C ILE A 36 -9.69 -9.93 10.69
N PHE A 37 -10.98 -9.79 10.97
CA PHE A 37 -12.05 -10.32 10.12
C PHE A 37 -12.19 -9.55 8.82
N GLU A 38 -12.11 -8.22 8.86
CA GLU A 38 -12.22 -7.37 7.67
C GLU A 38 -11.04 -7.56 6.72
N LYS A 39 -9.81 -7.64 7.25
CA LYS A 39 -8.62 -7.95 6.46
C LYS A 39 -8.65 -9.38 5.89
N TYR A 40 -9.20 -10.33 6.63
CA TYR A 40 -9.45 -11.67 6.10
C TYR A 40 -10.46 -11.65 4.94
N ALA A 41 -11.57 -10.93 5.10
CA ALA A 41 -12.57 -10.76 4.04
C ALA A 41 -11.98 -10.08 2.80
N PHE A 42 -11.12 -9.07 2.98
CA PHE A 42 -10.36 -8.43 1.89
C PHE A 42 -9.50 -9.44 1.14
N LYS A 43 -8.77 -10.29 1.87
CA LYS A 43 -7.95 -11.37 1.29
C LYS A 43 -8.82 -12.38 0.51
N CYS A 44 -10.00 -12.74 1.02
CA CYS A 44 -10.95 -13.61 0.32
C CYS A 44 -11.42 -13.01 -1.02
N GLY A 45 -11.44 -11.69 -1.16
CA GLY A 45 -11.72 -10.98 -2.41
C GLY A 45 -10.53 -10.92 -3.38
N GLY A 46 -9.41 -11.58 -3.07
CA GLY A 46 -8.21 -11.61 -3.92
C GLY A 46 -7.20 -10.50 -3.64
N GLY A 47 -7.43 -9.65 -2.66
CA GLY A 47 -6.46 -8.63 -2.23
C GLY A 47 -5.34 -9.20 -1.36
N VAL A 48 -4.34 -8.36 -1.07
CA VAL A 48 -3.25 -8.65 -0.13
C VAL A 48 -3.36 -7.75 1.10
N ASN A 49 -2.92 -8.25 2.25
CA ASN A 49 -2.95 -7.43 3.44
C ASN A 49 -1.71 -6.53 3.53
N HIS A 50 -1.94 -5.25 3.77
CA HIS A 50 -0.95 -4.33 4.30
C HIS A 50 -0.72 -4.63 5.79
N ARG A 51 0.24 -3.98 6.45
CA ARG A 51 0.56 -4.22 7.87
C ARG A 51 -0.70 -4.31 8.75
N MET A 52 -0.70 -5.27 9.67
CA MET A 52 -1.81 -5.53 10.58
C MET A 52 -1.88 -4.51 11.71
N GLY A 53 -0.72 -3.99 12.13
CA GLY A 53 -0.60 -3.03 13.21
C GLY A 53 0.67 -2.18 13.08
N LEU A 54 0.97 -1.38 14.11
CA LEU A 54 2.19 -0.57 14.16
C LEU A 54 3.45 -1.41 14.40
N TYR A 55 3.28 -2.61 14.92
CA TYR A 55 4.34 -3.57 15.23
C TYR A 55 4.81 -4.40 14.03
N ASP A 56 4.08 -4.36 12.92
CA ASP A 56 4.27 -5.25 11.76
C ASP A 56 5.24 -4.66 10.72
N ALA A 57 5.18 -3.35 10.53
CA ALA A 57 6.10 -2.62 9.68
C ALA A 57 6.21 -1.15 10.13
N ALA A 58 7.38 -0.56 9.97
CA ALA A 58 7.57 0.87 10.19
C ALA A 58 6.99 1.67 9.01
N MET A 59 6.38 2.82 9.31
CA MET A 59 5.90 3.74 8.27
C MET A 59 6.22 5.18 8.68
N ILE A 60 6.99 5.86 7.88
CA ILE A 60 7.27 7.30 7.99
C ILE A 60 6.24 8.03 7.13
N LYS A 61 5.57 9.00 7.70
CA LYS A 61 4.53 9.83 7.09
C LYS A 61 4.92 11.30 7.12
N GLU A 62 4.14 12.15 6.46
CA GLU A 62 4.32 13.60 6.37
C GLU A 62 4.71 14.25 7.72
N ASN A 63 4.00 13.92 8.79
CA ASN A 63 4.28 14.47 10.11
C ASN A 63 5.63 14.03 10.69
N HIS A 64 6.05 12.81 10.39
CA HIS A 64 7.38 12.32 10.83
C HIS A 64 8.48 12.97 10.00
N ILE A 65 8.26 13.19 8.69
CA ILE A 65 9.20 13.90 7.81
C ILE A 65 9.38 15.33 8.29
N ALA A 66 8.28 16.01 8.66
CA ALA A 66 8.31 17.39 9.17
C ALA A 66 9.10 17.54 10.48
N TRP A 67 9.25 16.46 11.26
CA TRP A 67 9.97 16.47 12.54
C TRP A 67 11.39 15.92 12.45
N THR A 68 11.83 15.46 11.29
CA THR A 68 13.18 14.94 11.10
C THR A 68 14.03 15.93 10.28
N ASP A 69 15.22 16.22 10.75
CA ASP A 69 16.18 17.05 10.01
C ASP A 69 16.76 16.29 8.80
N ASN A 70 16.67 14.94 8.81
CA ASN A 70 17.29 14.10 7.78
C ASN A 70 16.60 12.75 7.71
N LEU A 71 15.89 12.49 6.61
CA LEU A 71 15.14 11.26 6.37
C LEU A 71 16.04 10.00 6.37
N LYS A 72 17.27 10.12 5.85
CA LYS A 72 18.25 9.01 5.86
C LYS A 72 18.62 8.60 7.29
N ASN A 73 18.85 9.58 8.17
CA ASN A 73 19.14 9.31 9.58
C ASN A 73 17.94 8.66 10.28
N ALA A 74 16.70 9.09 9.96
CA ALA A 74 15.49 8.48 10.50
C ALA A 74 15.37 7.01 10.08
N VAL A 75 15.61 6.69 8.81
CA VAL A 75 15.61 5.31 8.31
C VAL A 75 16.71 4.47 9.00
N GLN A 76 17.91 5.00 9.13
CA GLN A 76 19.00 4.31 9.82
C GLN A 76 18.67 4.03 11.30
N ASN A 77 18.08 5.00 11.99
CA ASN A 77 17.67 4.82 13.38
C ASN A 77 16.60 3.72 13.51
N ILE A 78 15.64 3.65 12.59
CA ILE A 78 14.65 2.56 12.57
C ILE A 78 15.38 1.22 12.34
N ARG A 79 16.32 1.13 11.40
CA ARG A 79 17.08 -0.10 11.14
C ARG A 79 17.86 -0.59 12.35
N LEU A 80 18.47 0.32 13.10
CA LEU A 80 19.27 0.00 14.28
C LEU A 80 18.43 -0.45 15.49
N ASN A 81 17.21 0.08 15.62
CA ASN A 81 16.37 -0.12 16.81
C ASN A 81 15.15 -1.03 16.55
N SER A 82 15.04 -1.65 15.38
CA SER A 82 13.95 -2.56 15.02
C SER A 82 14.50 -3.93 14.64
N PRO A 83 13.70 -4.99 14.71
CA PRO A 83 14.08 -6.28 14.16
C PRO A 83 14.56 -6.19 12.71
N PHE A 84 15.55 -7.00 12.32
CA PHE A 84 16.11 -6.97 10.97
C PHE A 84 15.09 -7.26 9.86
N THR A 85 13.97 -7.90 10.21
CA THR A 85 12.84 -8.19 9.32
C THR A 85 11.90 -7.01 9.14
N THR A 86 12.09 -5.91 9.88
CA THR A 86 11.18 -4.75 9.81
C THR A 86 11.24 -4.10 8.42
N HIS A 87 10.11 -4.11 7.74
CA HIS A 87 9.90 -3.41 6.49
C HIS A 87 9.68 -1.92 6.75
N ILE A 88 10.38 -1.04 6.03
CA ILE A 88 10.27 0.42 6.18
C ILE A 88 9.56 1.00 4.96
N ILE A 89 8.42 1.62 5.19
CA ILE A 89 7.58 2.28 4.20
C ILE A 89 7.70 3.79 4.42
N ILE A 90 7.88 4.54 3.35
CA ILE A 90 7.86 6.01 3.40
C ILE A 90 6.74 6.51 2.50
N GLU A 91 5.80 7.26 3.08
CA GLU A 91 4.72 7.94 2.37
C GLU A 91 5.25 9.25 1.80
N ALA A 92 5.00 9.50 0.53
CA ALA A 92 5.46 10.66 -0.23
C ALA A 92 4.28 11.34 -0.94
N GLU A 93 4.11 12.62 -0.70
CA GLU A 93 3.07 13.46 -1.30
C GLU A 93 3.51 14.11 -2.64
N ASN A 94 4.78 13.96 -2.99
CA ASN A 94 5.35 14.44 -4.25
C ASN A 94 6.55 13.59 -4.66
N ILE A 95 7.00 13.79 -5.90
CA ILE A 95 8.08 12.98 -6.49
C ILE A 95 9.44 13.26 -5.85
N ASP A 96 9.71 14.47 -5.38
CA ASP A 96 10.98 14.80 -4.75
C ASP A 96 11.11 14.08 -3.40
N GLN A 97 10.04 14.04 -2.59
CA GLN A 97 9.98 13.21 -1.38
C GLN A 97 10.12 11.72 -1.70
N ALA A 98 9.51 11.24 -2.80
CA ALA A 98 9.64 9.85 -3.22
C ALA A 98 11.09 9.49 -3.58
N LYS A 99 11.81 10.38 -4.29
CA LYS A 99 13.24 10.21 -4.60
C LYS A 99 14.09 10.21 -3.33
N GLU A 100 13.82 11.13 -2.41
CA GLU A 100 14.51 11.18 -1.12
C GLU A 100 14.29 9.91 -0.31
N ALA A 101 13.06 9.38 -0.29
CA ALA A 101 12.73 8.12 0.36
C ALA A 101 13.51 6.93 -0.21
N VAL A 102 13.65 6.85 -1.54
CA VAL A 102 14.48 5.82 -2.20
C VAL A 102 15.94 5.95 -1.78
N LEU A 103 16.50 7.17 -1.81
CA LEU A 103 17.90 7.44 -1.45
C LEU A 103 18.17 7.22 0.04
N ALA A 104 17.16 7.42 0.89
CA ALA A 104 17.24 7.13 2.33
C ALA A 104 17.26 5.62 2.64
N GLY A 105 16.92 4.75 1.68
CA GLY A 105 16.93 3.30 1.84
C GLY A 105 15.60 2.70 2.33
N ALA A 106 14.49 3.29 1.92
CA ALA A 106 13.16 2.71 2.11
C ALA A 106 13.04 1.34 1.42
N ASP A 107 12.24 0.44 1.99
CA ASP A 107 11.86 -0.83 1.35
C ASP A 107 10.65 -0.64 0.42
N SER A 108 9.77 0.29 0.78
CA SER A 108 8.63 0.72 -0.03
C SER A 108 8.50 2.23 -0.03
N VAL A 109 8.11 2.77 -1.17
CA VAL A 109 7.65 4.16 -1.30
C VAL A 109 6.16 4.14 -1.66
N LEU A 110 5.36 4.79 -0.81
CA LEU A 110 3.92 4.96 -1.01
C LEU A 110 3.69 6.35 -1.58
N LEU A 111 3.22 6.42 -2.83
CA LEU A 111 2.86 7.65 -3.53
C LEU A 111 1.41 7.98 -3.18
N ASP A 112 1.20 9.02 -2.35
CA ASP A 112 -0.12 9.39 -1.87
C ASP A 112 -0.73 10.53 -2.67
N GLU A 113 -1.97 10.34 -3.13
CA GLU A 113 -2.77 11.32 -3.88
C GLU A 113 -2.12 11.88 -5.17
N LEU A 114 -1.12 11.18 -5.75
CA LEU A 114 -0.50 11.60 -6.99
C LEU A 114 -1.33 11.21 -8.22
N SER A 115 -1.38 12.09 -9.22
CA SER A 115 -2.10 11.80 -10.46
C SER A 115 -1.41 10.72 -11.30
N PRO A 116 -2.16 9.96 -12.13
CA PRO A 116 -1.60 8.94 -13.00
C PRO A 116 -0.50 9.48 -13.94
N GLU A 117 -0.65 10.72 -14.42
CA GLU A 117 0.29 11.38 -15.33
C GLU A 117 1.64 11.62 -14.63
N ILE A 118 1.60 12.11 -13.39
CA ILE A 118 2.81 12.34 -12.58
C ILE A 118 3.52 11.02 -12.32
N ILE A 119 2.78 9.98 -11.90
CA ILE A 119 3.34 8.67 -11.61
C ILE A 119 3.95 8.05 -12.87
N LYS A 120 3.22 8.04 -13.98
CA LYS A 120 3.69 7.48 -15.25
C LYS A 120 4.99 8.13 -15.75
N LYS A 121 5.14 9.44 -15.53
CA LYS A 121 6.34 10.19 -15.93
C LYS A 121 7.56 9.82 -15.08
N ASN A 122 7.37 9.49 -13.80
CA ASN A 122 8.47 9.43 -12.83
C ASN A 122 8.75 8.01 -12.27
N VAL A 123 7.84 7.05 -12.46
CA VAL A 123 7.99 5.71 -11.85
C VAL A 123 9.26 4.99 -12.30
N GLN A 124 9.67 5.15 -13.56
CA GLN A 124 10.89 4.53 -14.08
C GLN A 124 12.14 5.15 -13.42
N GLU A 125 12.16 6.47 -13.23
CA GLU A 125 13.26 7.14 -12.55
C GLU A 125 13.42 6.64 -11.10
N LEU A 126 12.30 6.45 -10.38
CA LEU A 126 12.34 5.86 -9.03
C LEU A 126 12.91 4.45 -9.02
N ARG A 127 12.59 3.63 -10.03
CA ARG A 127 13.17 2.29 -10.20
C ARG A 127 14.67 2.35 -10.46
N ASP A 128 15.10 3.22 -11.36
CA ASP A 128 16.51 3.39 -11.72
C ASP A 128 17.34 3.92 -10.55
N LEU A 129 16.79 4.86 -9.78
CA LEU A 129 17.41 5.35 -8.54
C LEU A 129 17.58 4.22 -7.52
N SER A 130 16.58 3.38 -7.34
CA SER A 130 16.65 2.23 -6.44
C SER A 130 17.76 1.26 -6.85
N ILE A 131 17.84 0.89 -8.12
CA ILE A 131 18.88 -0.01 -8.65
C ILE A 131 20.27 0.60 -8.46
N ASN A 132 20.43 1.89 -8.71
CA ASN A 132 21.72 2.56 -8.62
C ASN A 132 22.19 2.79 -7.18
N SER A 133 21.27 3.08 -6.25
CA SER A 133 21.60 3.28 -4.83
C SER A 133 21.91 1.96 -4.12
N LEU A 134 21.28 0.86 -4.53
CA LEU A 134 21.43 -0.47 -3.93
C LEU A 134 22.59 -1.29 -4.51
N LYS A 135 23.40 -0.75 -5.43
CA LYS A 135 24.60 -1.43 -6.00
C LYS A 135 25.60 -1.95 -4.95
N LYS A 136 25.42 -1.65 -3.67
CA LYS A 136 26.27 -2.11 -2.57
C LYS A 136 25.64 -3.13 -1.64
N GLU A 137 24.32 -3.36 -1.71
CA GLU A 137 23.64 -4.29 -0.81
C GLU A 137 22.59 -5.12 -1.59
N VAL A 138 22.80 -6.42 -1.59
CA VAL A 138 21.91 -7.54 -1.93
C VAL A 138 20.52 -7.17 -2.49
N ASN A 139 20.28 -7.48 -3.78
CA ASN A 139 18.98 -7.74 -4.48
C ASN A 139 17.68 -7.36 -3.74
N LYS A 140 17.53 -6.14 -3.30
CA LYS A 140 16.30 -5.67 -2.66
C LYS A 140 15.50 -4.86 -3.69
N ASN A 141 14.40 -5.43 -4.18
CA ASN A 141 13.50 -4.69 -5.07
C ASN A 141 12.68 -3.69 -4.25
N LEU A 142 12.80 -2.40 -4.57
CA LEU A 142 11.91 -1.37 -4.05
C LEU A 142 10.45 -1.71 -4.38
N ILE A 143 9.55 -1.63 -3.43
CA ILE A 143 8.11 -1.70 -3.67
C ILE A 143 7.60 -0.27 -3.91
N ILE A 144 6.89 -0.05 -5.02
CA ILE A 144 6.20 1.20 -5.32
C ILE A 144 4.71 0.97 -5.15
N GLU A 145 4.14 1.65 -4.17
CA GLU A 145 2.73 1.61 -3.82
C GLU A 145 2.07 2.94 -4.19
N VAL A 146 0.81 2.89 -4.61
CA VAL A 146 -0.03 4.07 -4.86
C VAL A 146 -1.24 4.05 -3.94
N SER A 147 -1.54 5.17 -3.31
CA SER A 147 -2.64 5.37 -2.36
C SER A 147 -3.42 6.65 -2.66
N GLY A 148 -4.51 6.89 -1.91
CA GLY A 148 -5.32 8.11 -2.03
C GLY A 148 -6.15 8.23 -3.31
N ILE A 149 -6.31 7.13 -4.08
CA ILE A 149 -6.99 7.14 -5.36
C ILE A 149 -8.49 6.87 -5.24
N ASN A 150 -9.27 7.37 -6.20
CA ASN A 150 -10.66 6.96 -6.37
C ASN A 150 -10.70 5.52 -6.92
N PRO A 151 -11.29 4.54 -6.20
CA PRO A 151 -11.34 3.14 -6.65
C PRO A 151 -12.07 2.92 -7.98
N GLN A 152 -12.97 3.84 -8.37
CA GLN A 152 -13.64 3.78 -9.67
C GLN A 152 -12.68 4.05 -10.81
N GLU A 153 -11.61 4.80 -10.55
CA GLU A 153 -10.59 5.20 -11.51
C GLU A 153 -9.31 4.34 -11.45
N ILE A 154 -9.36 3.21 -10.72
CA ILE A 154 -8.19 2.33 -10.51
C ILE A 154 -7.49 1.94 -11.83
N SER A 155 -8.26 1.80 -12.91
CA SER A 155 -7.72 1.45 -14.23
C SER A 155 -6.77 2.51 -14.81
N LYS A 156 -6.83 3.77 -14.35
CA LYS A 156 -5.88 4.82 -14.76
C LYS A 156 -4.49 4.60 -14.15
N TYR A 157 -4.41 3.82 -13.09
CA TYR A 157 -3.20 3.53 -12.33
C TYR A 157 -2.56 2.18 -12.68
N LEU A 158 -3.00 1.53 -13.78
CA LEU A 158 -2.35 0.31 -14.31
C LEU A 158 -1.05 0.67 -15.04
N ILE A 159 -0.12 1.26 -14.30
CA ILE A 159 1.14 1.78 -14.82
C ILE A 159 2.24 0.77 -14.55
N LYS A 160 2.98 0.38 -15.61
CA LYS A 160 4.14 -0.50 -15.47
C LYS A 160 5.16 0.13 -14.52
N GLY A 161 5.57 -0.63 -13.52
CA GLY A 161 6.50 -0.16 -12.49
C GLY A 161 5.82 0.16 -11.15
N ILE A 162 4.49 0.05 -11.04
CA ILE A 162 3.77 0.00 -9.77
C ILE A 162 3.63 -1.47 -9.34
N ASP A 163 3.77 -1.74 -8.04
CA ASP A 163 3.57 -3.07 -7.46
C ASP A 163 2.26 -3.20 -6.71
N LEU A 164 1.86 -2.13 -6.00
CA LEU A 164 0.68 -2.13 -5.14
C LEU A 164 -0.19 -0.89 -5.38
N ILE A 165 -1.48 -1.10 -5.28
CA ILE A 165 -2.47 -0.03 -5.08
C ILE A 165 -3.18 -0.32 -3.77
N SER A 166 -3.14 0.62 -2.82
CA SER A 166 -3.82 0.45 -1.53
C SER A 166 -5.07 1.30 -1.43
N THR A 167 -6.10 0.72 -0.80
CA THR A 167 -7.37 1.41 -0.57
C THR A 167 -8.05 0.95 0.70
N SER A 168 -8.69 1.88 1.39
CA SER A 168 -9.61 1.57 2.48
C SER A 168 -11.05 1.32 2.00
N SER A 169 -11.36 1.62 0.75
CA SER A 169 -12.73 1.66 0.25
C SER A 169 -13.46 0.32 0.32
N SER A 170 -12.73 -0.79 0.18
CA SER A 170 -13.33 -2.12 0.33
C SER A 170 -13.93 -2.35 1.72
N ILE A 171 -13.38 -1.70 2.74
CA ILE A 171 -13.87 -1.80 4.11
C ILE A 171 -14.84 -0.66 4.43
N THR A 172 -14.46 0.58 4.08
CA THR A 172 -15.20 1.77 4.51
C THR A 172 -16.41 2.11 3.63
N LYS A 173 -16.50 1.55 2.43
CA LYS A 173 -17.53 1.88 1.43
C LYS A 173 -18.25 0.66 0.85
N SER A 174 -17.94 -0.57 1.29
CA SER A 174 -18.66 -1.75 0.81
C SER A 174 -20.07 -1.79 1.38
N ASN A 175 -21.03 -2.16 0.52
CA ASN A 175 -22.40 -2.42 0.96
C ASN A 175 -22.49 -3.81 1.61
N TRP A 176 -23.33 -3.93 2.60
CA TRP A 176 -23.65 -5.22 3.18
C TRP A 176 -24.49 -6.04 2.19
N ILE A 177 -24.15 -7.31 2.05
CA ILE A 177 -24.95 -8.24 1.27
C ILE A 177 -26.14 -8.70 2.13
N ASP A 178 -27.34 -8.58 1.59
CA ASP A 178 -28.53 -9.09 2.26
C ASP A 178 -28.56 -10.62 2.22
N LEU A 179 -28.52 -11.23 3.39
CA LEU A 179 -28.55 -12.68 3.57
C LEU A 179 -29.61 -13.03 4.60
N SER A 180 -30.49 -13.99 4.27
CA SER A 180 -31.46 -14.55 5.20
C SER A 180 -31.33 -16.06 5.26
N MET A 181 -31.60 -16.62 6.44
CA MET A 181 -31.66 -18.07 6.65
C MET A 181 -33.09 -18.45 6.94
N ARG A 182 -33.61 -19.46 6.23
CA ARG A 182 -34.95 -20.00 6.43
C ARG A 182 -34.88 -21.49 6.68
N TYR A 183 -35.68 -21.94 7.63
CA TYR A 183 -35.89 -23.36 7.82
C TYR A 183 -36.76 -23.88 6.67
N ILE A 184 -36.35 -24.99 6.06
CA ILE A 184 -37.09 -25.68 4.99
C ILE A 184 -37.53 -27.03 5.58
N ASN A 185 -38.82 -27.26 5.63
CA ASN A 185 -39.39 -28.56 6.05
C ASN A 185 -39.16 -29.62 4.99
#